data_1927321ff3e91f3a8b6552007fa879b5
#
_entry.id   1927321ff3e91f3a8b6552007fa879b5
#
_cell.length_a   1.000
_cell.length_b   1.000
_cell.length_c   1.000
_cell.angle_alpha   90.00
_cell.angle_beta   90.00
_cell.angle_gamma   90.00
#
_symmetry.space_group_name_H-M   'P 1'
#
loop_
_entity.id
_entity.type
_entity.pdbx_description
1 polymer ?
#
loop_
_entity_poly.entity_id
_entity_poly.type
_entity_poly.pdbx_seq_one_letter_code
_entity_poly.pdbx_strand_id
1 'polypeptide(L)'
;SKMAALLGVPTKKLDSVVYYEKYIVLRAGVLAGQEIDDEIVQDKMLLDEDQYIELVGRLPQDNHLLDDDDPDKFIAKMGAEAIEELLMNIDLDALSYELRDRANSDTSMQRKAEALKRLQVVENFRASKGKNRPEWMILRVVPVTPPELRPLVPLDGGRFATSDLNDLYRRVIIRNNRLKRLVEIKAPDVILRNE
;
A
#
# COMPACT_ATOMS: atom_id res chain seq x y z
N SER A 1 7.01 -5.12 9.21
CA SER A 1 7.16 -4.15 8.13
C SER A 1 7.17 -2.73 8.68
N LYS A 2 8.02 -1.85 8.12
CA LYS A 2 8.06 -0.42 8.50
C LYS A 2 6.76 0.29 8.10
N MET A 3 6.19 -0.07 6.96
CA MET A 3 4.88 0.44 6.53
C MET A 3 3.77 0.08 7.51
N ALA A 4 3.74 -1.18 7.96
CA ALA A 4 2.78 -1.61 8.97
C ALA A 4 2.91 -0.83 10.28
N ALA A 5 4.15 -0.57 10.71
CA ALA A 5 4.42 0.22 11.91
C ALA A 5 3.92 1.67 11.79
N LEU A 6 4.13 2.30 10.64
CA LEU A 6 3.65 3.66 10.37
C LEU A 6 2.13 3.73 10.26
N LEU A 7 1.53 2.84 9.47
CA LEU A 7 0.10 2.87 9.17
C LEU A 7 -0.77 2.29 10.30
N GLY A 8 -0.18 1.49 11.20
CA GLY A 8 -0.95 0.78 12.21
C GLY A 8 -1.82 -0.34 11.65
N VAL A 9 -1.47 -0.85 10.48
CA VAL A 9 -2.18 -1.93 9.79
C VAL A 9 -1.28 -3.17 9.72
N PRO A 10 -1.76 -4.36 10.11
CA PRO A 10 -0.96 -5.59 10.04
C PRO A 10 -0.42 -5.86 8.63
N THR A 11 0.80 -6.40 8.55
CA THR A 11 1.47 -6.69 7.27
C THR A 11 0.61 -7.56 6.35
N LYS A 12 -0.05 -8.58 6.88
CA LYS A 12 -0.94 -9.47 6.08
C LYS A 12 -2.09 -8.70 5.42
N LYS A 13 -2.65 -7.70 6.12
CA LYS A 13 -3.70 -6.85 5.56
C LYS A 13 -3.15 -5.95 4.46
N LEU A 14 -1.96 -5.38 4.65
CA LEU A 14 -1.30 -4.58 3.60
C LEU A 14 -0.98 -5.41 2.36
N ASP A 15 -0.54 -6.65 2.52
CA ASP A 15 -0.28 -7.57 1.42
C ASP A 15 -1.55 -7.80 0.57
N SER A 16 -2.70 -8.01 1.21
CA SER A 16 -3.98 -8.16 0.50
C SER A 16 -4.34 -6.93 -0.35
N VAL A 17 -3.98 -5.74 0.11
CA VAL A 17 -4.19 -4.50 -0.66
C VAL A 17 -3.22 -4.40 -1.83
N VAL A 18 -1.93 -4.67 -1.59
CA VAL A 18 -0.87 -4.59 -2.61
C VAL A 18 -1.12 -5.57 -3.76
N TYR A 19 -1.59 -6.78 -3.44
CA TYR A 19 -1.89 -7.82 -4.44
C TYR A 19 -3.29 -7.72 -5.07
N TYR A 20 -3.99 -6.61 -4.88
CA TYR A 20 -5.33 -6.36 -5.46
C TYR A 20 -6.41 -7.36 -5.03
N GLU A 21 -6.28 -7.91 -3.82
CA GLU A 21 -7.31 -8.80 -3.25
C GLU A 21 -8.40 -8.01 -2.54
N LYS A 22 -8.03 -6.89 -1.90
CA LYS A 22 -8.95 -6.04 -1.12
C LYS A 22 -8.69 -4.56 -1.36
N TYR A 23 -9.76 -3.78 -1.21
CA TYR A 23 -9.67 -2.33 -1.10
C TYR A 23 -9.24 -1.91 0.30
N ILE A 24 -8.61 -0.77 0.42
CA ILE A 24 -8.41 -0.07 1.68
C ILE A 24 -9.07 1.30 1.61
N VAL A 25 -9.81 1.65 2.66
CA VAL A 25 -10.44 2.96 2.78
C VAL A 25 -9.37 4.00 3.09
N LEU A 26 -9.16 4.93 2.17
CA LEU A 26 -8.25 6.07 2.36
C LEU A 26 -8.94 7.17 3.15
N ARG A 27 -10.22 7.40 2.87
CA ARG A 27 -11.10 8.33 3.60
C ARG A 27 -12.52 7.79 3.59
N ALA A 28 -13.11 7.62 4.77
CA ALA A 28 -14.50 7.18 4.89
C ALA A 28 -15.52 8.24 4.45
N GLY A 29 -15.20 9.53 4.60
CA GLY A 29 -16.07 10.63 4.18
C GLY A 29 -17.45 10.56 4.83
N VAL A 30 -18.48 10.75 4.03
CA VAL A 30 -19.91 10.69 4.49
C VAL A 30 -20.33 9.31 4.99
N LEU A 31 -19.59 8.25 4.69
CA LEU A 31 -19.88 6.89 5.15
C LEU A 31 -19.29 6.58 6.53
N ALA A 32 -18.48 7.46 7.08
CA ALA A 32 -17.85 7.27 8.39
C ALA A 32 -18.92 7.01 9.47
N GLY A 33 -18.72 5.95 10.26
CA GLY A 33 -19.62 5.56 11.32
C GLY A 33 -20.83 4.72 10.88
N GLN A 34 -21.02 4.50 9.57
CA GLN A 34 -22.03 3.55 9.09
C GLN A 34 -21.56 2.11 9.34
N GLU A 35 -22.51 1.19 9.37
CA GLU A 35 -22.25 -0.23 9.63
C GLU A 35 -22.32 -1.03 8.33
N ILE A 36 -21.36 -1.93 8.13
CA ILE A 36 -21.34 -2.92 7.08
C ILE A 36 -20.76 -4.23 7.62
N ASP A 37 -21.49 -5.33 7.45
CA ASP A 37 -21.11 -6.66 7.94
C ASP A 37 -20.62 -6.68 9.41
N ASP A 38 -21.35 -6.02 10.30
CA ASP A 38 -21.04 -5.86 11.73
C ASP A 38 -19.75 -5.07 12.03
N GLU A 39 -19.17 -4.40 11.03
CA GLU A 39 -18.01 -3.50 11.18
C GLU A 39 -18.41 -2.05 10.94
N ILE A 40 -17.74 -1.13 11.63
CA ILE A 40 -17.94 0.32 11.43
C ILE A 40 -17.00 0.83 10.33
N VAL A 41 -17.59 1.54 9.36
CA VAL A 41 -16.82 2.17 8.27
C VAL A 41 -15.92 3.27 8.83
N GLN A 42 -14.63 3.12 8.62
CA GLN A 42 -13.60 4.05 9.07
C GLN A 42 -12.38 4.01 8.14
N ASP A 43 -11.52 4.99 8.26
CA ASP A 43 -10.26 5.05 7.53
C ASP A 43 -9.40 3.82 7.81
N LYS A 44 -8.69 3.34 6.79
CA LYS A 44 -7.84 2.14 6.81
C LYS A 44 -8.58 0.81 6.99
N MET A 45 -9.91 0.80 6.92
CA MET A 45 -10.70 -0.42 6.84
C MET A 45 -10.44 -1.13 5.51
N LEU A 46 -10.35 -2.46 5.54
CA LEU A 46 -10.28 -3.27 4.33
C LEU A 46 -11.68 -3.68 3.89
N LEU A 47 -11.92 -3.62 2.58
CA LEU A 47 -13.18 -4.01 1.96
C LEU A 47 -12.92 -5.07 0.90
N ASP A 48 -13.78 -6.07 0.84
CA ASP A 48 -13.86 -6.93 -0.34
C ASP A 48 -14.68 -6.25 -1.46
N GLU A 49 -14.80 -6.91 -2.61
CA GLU A 49 -15.51 -6.35 -3.76
C GLU A 49 -16.98 -6.07 -3.46
N ASP A 50 -17.66 -6.99 -2.78
CA ASP A 50 -19.10 -6.86 -2.48
C ASP A 50 -19.35 -5.70 -1.50
N GLN A 51 -18.54 -5.60 -0.46
CA GLN A 51 -18.59 -4.49 0.50
C GLN A 51 -18.31 -3.14 -0.17
N TYR A 52 -17.32 -3.09 -1.07
CA TYR A 52 -17.01 -1.88 -1.83
C TYR A 52 -18.19 -1.44 -2.70
N ILE A 53 -18.78 -2.37 -3.47
CA ILE A 53 -19.94 -2.09 -4.32
C ILE A 53 -21.13 -1.60 -3.48
N GLU A 54 -21.39 -2.25 -2.35
CA GLU A 54 -22.46 -1.85 -1.44
C GLU A 54 -22.25 -0.43 -0.89
N LEU A 55 -21.06 -0.12 -0.41
CA LEU A 55 -20.75 1.22 0.12
C LEU A 55 -20.83 2.30 -0.95
N VAL A 56 -20.32 2.04 -2.15
CA VAL A 56 -20.47 2.97 -3.28
C VAL A 56 -21.93 3.21 -3.62
N GLY A 57 -22.77 2.17 -3.53
CA GLY A 57 -24.21 2.29 -3.76
C GLY A 57 -24.94 3.14 -2.70
N ARG A 58 -24.37 3.32 -1.51
CA ARG A 58 -24.91 4.19 -0.46
C ARG A 58 -24.50 5.67 -0.59
N LEU A 59 -23.54 5.98 -1.46
CA LEU A 59 -23.04 7.34 -1.64
C LEU A 59 -24.07 8.25 -2.29
N PRO A 60 -24.09 9.55 -1.90
CA PRO A 60 -24.79 10.58 -2.68
C PRO A 60 -24.29 10.60 -4.12
N GLN A 61 -25.18 10.90 -5.07
CA GLN A 61 -24.92 10.80 -6.52
C GLN A 61 -23.67 11.56 -6.98
N ASP A 62 -23.37 12.68 -6.35
CA ASP A 62 -22.27 13.58 -6.71
C ASP A 62 -21.01 13.43 -5.83
N ASN A 63 -20.97 12.44 -4.92
CA ASN A 63 -19.83 12.27 -4.01
C ASN A 63 -18.51 12.05 -4.76
N HIS A 64 -18.53 11.29 -5.87
CA HIS A 64 -17.36 11.03 -6.70
C HIS A 64 -16.82 12.28 -7.42
N LEU A 65 -17.62 13.34 -7.54
CA LEU A 65 -17.23 14.61 -8.15
C LEU A 65 -16.59 15.59 -7.19
N LEU A 66 -16.62 15.30 -5.87
CA LEU A 66 -15.96 16.12 -4.89
C LEU A 66 -14.44 16.16 -5.12
N ASP A 67 -13.81 17.26 -4.73
CA ASP A 67 -12.35 17.36 -4.76
C ASP A 67 -11.70 16.30 -3.88
N ASP A 68 -10.51 15.84 -4.26
CA ASP A 68 -9.81 14.76 -3.54
C ASP A 68 -9.42 15.13 -2.09
N ASP A 69 -9.39 16.40 -1.77
CA ASP A 69 -9.14 16.92 -0.41
C ASP A 69 -10.44 17.20 0.39
N ASP A 70 -11.62 17.05 -0.24
CA ASP A 70 -12.90 17.24 0.43
C ASP A 70 -13.09 16.17 1.53
N PRO A 71 -13.34 16.56 2.81
CA PRO A 71 -13.50 15.62 3.90
C PRO A 71 -14.71 14.69 3.77
N ASP A 72 -15.70 15.05 2.96
CA ASP A 72 -16.91 14.26 2.74
C ASP A 72 -16.77 13.21 1.63
N LYS A 73 -15.69 13.30 0.83
CA LYS A 73 -15.45 12.34 -0.25
C LYS A 73 -15.04 10.97 0.29
N PHE A 74 -15.76 9.93 -0.11
CA PHE A 74 -15.35 8.55 0.12
C PHE A 74 -14.30 8.14 -0.90
N ILE A 75 -13.16 7.67 -0.42
CA ILE A 75 -12.05 7.19 -1.26
C ILE A 75 -11.60 5.84 -0.74
N ALA A 76 -11.66 4.82 -1.59
CA ALA A 76 -11.09 3.50 -1.35
C ALA A 76 -10.36 3.03 -2.60
N LYS A 77 -9.16 2.50 -2.45
CA LYS A 77 -8.31 2.08 -3.56
C LYS A 77 -7.64 0.75 -3.26
N MET A 78 -7.08 0.14 -4.29
CA MET A 78 -6.25 -1.06 -4.24
C MET A 78 -4.82 -0.78 -4.68
N GLY A 79 -3.93 -1.72 -4.37
CA GLY A 79 -2.55 -1.72 -4.86
C GLY A 79 -1.60 -0.84 -4.06
N ALA A 80 -0.35 -0.83 -4.48
CA ALA A 80 0.71 -0.05 -3.84
C ALA A 80 0.43 1.46 -3.88
N GLU A 81 -0.31 1.95 -4.86
CA GLU A 81 -0.72 3.35 -4.96
C GLU A 81 -1.59 3.77 -3.76
N ALA A 82 -2.49 2.91 -3.30
CA ALA A 82 -3.30 3.17 -2.11
C ALA A 82 -2.42 3.32 -0.86
N ILE A 83 -1.42 2.45 -0.71
CA ILE A 83 -0.46 2.51 0.39
C ILE A 83 0.40 3.77 0.30
N GLU A 84 0.83 4.16 -0.89
CA GLU A 84 1.59 5.39 -1.12
C GLU A 84 0.81 6.62 -0.66
N GLU A 85 -0.46 6.74 -1.03
CA GLU A 85 -1.32 7.85 -0.61
C GLU A 85 -1.50 7.90 0.91
N LEU A 86 -1.69 6.75 1.57
CA LEU A 86 -1.74 6.69 3.03
C LEU A 86 -0.43 7.16 3.67
N LEU A 87 0.71 6.77 3.11
CA LEU A 87 2.02 7.18 3.60
C LEU A 87 2.29 8.68 3.39
N MET A 88 1.84 9.25 2.27
CA MET A 88 1.96 10.69 1.99
C MET A 88 1.17 11.56 2.98
N ASN A 89 0.05 11.06 3.47
CA ASN A 89 -0.86 11.78 4.36
C ASN A 89 -0.60 11.56 5.85
N ILE A 90 0.46 10.84 6.22
CA ILE A 90 0.82 10.64 7.63
C ILE A 90 1.35 11.94 8.23
N ASP A 91 0.74 12.36 9.33
CA ASP A 91 1.33 13.36 10.24
C ASP A 91 2.23 12.64 11.25
N LEU A 92 3.54 12.66 11.00
CA LEU A 92 4.51 11.99 11.86
C LEU A 92 4.58 12.59 13.26
N ASP A 93 4.34 13.88 13.41
CA ASP A 93 4.40 14.56 14.70
C ASP A 93 3.19 14.16 15.56
N ALA A 94 1.99 14.16 14.98
CA ALA A 94 0.78 13.71 15.64
C ALA A 94 0.86 12.22 16.02
N LEU A 95 1.36 11.39 15.12
CA LEU A 95 1.52 9.95 15.35
C LEU A 95 2.55 9.68 16.46
N SER A 96 3.64 10.43 16.50
CA SER A 96 4.63 10.33 17.59
C SER A 96 4.00 10.64 18.94
N TYR A 97 3.22 11.71 19.02
CA TYR A 97 2.52 12.10 20.25
C TYR A 97 1.53 11.01 20.70
N GLU A 98 0.69 10.51 19.78
CA GLU A 98 -0.27 9.45 20.06
C GLU A 98 0.41 8.17 20.59
N LEU A 99 1.49 7.74 19.94
CA LEU A 99 2.20 6.51 20.34
C LEU A 99 2.92 6.68 21.69
N ARG A 100 3.44 7.86 22.00
CA ARG A 100 4.02 8.15 23.33
C ARG A 100 2.96 8.09 24.42
N ASP A 101 1.81 8.72 24.17
CA ASP A 101 0.69 8.70 25.11
C ASP A 101 0.23 7.25 25.36
N ARG A 102 0.04 6.48 24.28
CA ARG A 102 -0.34 5.05 24.39
C ARG A 102 0.68 4.22 25.13
N ALA A 103 1.97 4.42 24.90
CA ALA A 103 3.04 3.73 25.62
C ALA A 103 3.07 4.04 27.12
N ASN A 104 2.63 5.23 27.51
CA ASN A 104 2.58 5.65 28.91
C ASN A 104 1.27 5.23 29.61
N SER A 105 0.15 5.33 28.94
CA SER A 105 -1.19 5.19 29.53
C SER A 105 -1.80 3.79 29.40
N ASP A 106 -1.37 2.97 28.43
CA ASP A 106 -1.95 1.64 28.23
C ASP A 106 -1.66 0.72 29.44
N THR A 107 -2.65 -0.09 29.80
CA THR A 107 -2.54 -1.05 30.91
C THR A 107 -1.86 -2.36 30.51
N SER A 108 -1.86 -2.69 29.20
CA SER A 108 -1.28 -3.91 28.66
C SER A 108 0.20 -3.73 28.31
N MET A 109 1.06 -4.55 28.92
CA MET A 109 2.50 -4.57 28.62
C MET A 109 2.78 -4.89 27.15
N GLN A 110 1.98 -5.76 26.55
CA GLN A 110 2.13 -6.12 25.13
C GLN A 110 1.83 -4.92 24.21
N ARG A 111 0.72 -4.22 24.46
CA ARG A 111 0.35 -3.02 23.69
C ARG A 111 1.34 -1.88 23.87
N LYS A 112 1.87 -1.70 25.09
CA LYS A 112 2.96 -0.75 25.34
C LYS A 112 4.21 -1.08 24.52
N ALA A 113 4.64 -2.34 24.52
CA ALA A 113 5.81 -2.78 23.76
C ALA A 113 5.61 -2.60 22.25
N GLU A 114 4.41 -2.86 21.74
CA GLU A 114 4.06 -2.61 20.35
C GLU A 114 4.09 -1.12 20.00
N ALA A 115 3.51 -0.27 20.84
CA ALA A 115 3.55 1.17 20.68
C ALA A 115 4.98 1.71 20.66
N LEU A 116 5.86 1.22 21.52
CA LEU A 116 7.27 1.60 21.54
C LEU A 116 8.01 1.17 20.27
N LYS A 117 7.76 -0.04 19.76
CA LYS A 117 8.35 -0.50 18.48
C LYS A 117 7.91 0.37 17.31
N ARG A 118 6.63 0.73 17.26
CA ARG A 118 6.09 1.65 16.24
C ARG A 118 6.70 3.04 16.38
N LEU A 119 6.78 3.55 17.60
CA LEU A 119 7.35 4.86 17.91
C LEU A 119 8.81 4.97 17.44
N GLN A 120 9.61 3.92 17.60
CA GLN A 120 10.99 3.91 17.11
C GLN A 120 11.06 4.16 15.59
N VAL A 121 10.19 3.54 14.81
CA VAL A 121 10.12 3.75 13.36
C VAL A 121 9.69 5.18 13.03
N VAL A 122 8.67 5.69 13.71
CA VAL A 122 8.17 7.05 13.52
C VAL A 122 9.25 8.09 13.84
N GLU A 123 9.97 7.93 14.95
CA GLU A 123 11.04 8.86 15.33
C GLU A 123 12.21 8.84 14.34
N ASN A 124 12.54 7.68 13.76
CA ASN A 124 13.56 7.59 12.72
C ASN A 124 13.16 8.40 11.48
N PHE A 125 11.91 8.36 11.06
CA PHE A 125 11.41 9.17 9.96
C PHE A 125 11.36 10.67 10.31
N ARG A 126 10.97 11.00 11.53
CA ARG A 126 11.00 12.39 12.01
C ARG A 126 12.41 12.96 12.05
N ALA A 127 13.39 12.20 12.56
CA ALA A 127 14.78 12.60 12.62
C ALA A 127 15.41 12.79 11.23
N SER A 128 14.92 12.09 10.22
CA SER A 128 15.38 12.20 8.83
C SER A 128 14.49 13.10 7.96
N LYS A 129 13.65 13.93 8.57
CA LYS A 129 12.77 14.85 7.86
C LYS A 129 13.57 15.74 6.89
N GLY A 130 13.10 15.79 5.64
CA GLY A 130 13.78 16.51 4.55
C GLY A 130 14.82 15.68 3.79
N LYS A 131 15.31 14.58 4.35
CA LYS A 131 16.24 13.64 3.67
C LYS A 131 15.57 12.32 3.31
N ASN A 132 14.47 12.00 3.95
CA ASN A 132 13.72 10.77 3.75
C ASN A 132 12.23 11.02 3.98
N ARG A 133 11.38 10.32 3.22
CA ARG A 133 9.93 10.42 3.34
C ARG A 133 9.31 9.02 3.38
N PRO A 134 8.21 8.82 4.15
CA PRO A 134 7.55 7.51 4.24
C PRO A 134 7.10 6.96 2.88
N GLU A 135 6.55 7.80 2.01
CA GLU A 135 6.06 7.41 0.68
C GLU A 135 7.16 6.89 -0.26
N TRP A 136 8.43 7.18 0.01
CA TRP A 136 9.54 6.65 -0.78
C TRP A 136 9.81 5.16 -0.58
N MET A 137 9.12 4.52 0.36
CA MET A 137 9.13 3.07 0.47
C MET A 137 8.38 2.39 -0.69
N ILE A 138 7.57 3.14 -1.43
CA ILE A 138 6.92 2.68 -2.66
C ILE A 138 7.79 3.12 -3.84
N LEU A 139 8.33 2.14 -4.57
CA LEU A 139 9.21 2.39 -5.70
C LEU A 139 8.40 2.53 -6.99
N ARG A 140 8.53 3.66 -7.68
CA ARG A 140 7.99 3.88 -9.02
C ARG A 140 8.99 3.53 -10.11
N VAL A 141 10.28 3.68 -9.81
CA VAL A 141 11.38 3.33 -10.69
C VAL A 141 12.24 2.29 -9.97
N VAL A 142 12.34 1.11 -10.57
CA VAL A 142 13.07 -0.01 -9.97
C VAL A 142 14.55 0.08 -10.36
N PRO A 143 15.47 0.08 -9.39
CA PRO A 143 16.90 -0.02 -9.68
C PRO A 143 17.22 -1.39 -10.25
N VAL A 144 17.98 -1.39 -11.36
CA VAL A 144 18.37 -2.61 -12.08
C VAL A 144 19.86 -2.85 -11.92
N THR A 145 20.22 -4.05 -11.50
CA THR A 145 21.63 -4.46 -11.41
C THR A 145 22.28 -4.42 -12.80
N PRO A 146 23.49 -3.83 -12.94
CA PRO A 146 24.21 -3.82 -14.20
C PRO A 146 24.42 -5.22 -14.80
N PRO A 147 24.38 -5.37 -16.12
CA PRO A 147 24.53 -6.68 -16.78
C PRO A 147 25.84 -7.39 -16.43
N GLU A 148 26.90 -6.66 -16.16
CA GLU A 148 28.22 -7.20 -15.80
C GLU A 148 28.19 -7.98 -14.47
N LEU A 149 27.27 -7.64 -13.57
CA LEU A 149 27.08 -8.33 -12.29
C LEU A 149 26.14 -9.55 -12.37
N ARG A 150 25.51 -9.77 -13.51
CA ARG A 150 24.63 -10.91 -13.81
C ARG A 150 24.89 -11.47 -15.21
N PRO A 151 26.14 -11.82 -15.52
CA PRO A 151 26.53 -12.16 -16.88
C PRO A 151 25.93 -13.47 -17.35
N LEU A 152 25.83 -13.61 -18.67
CA LEU A 152 25.58 -14.84 -19.36
C LEU A 152 26.93 -15.57 -19.54
N VAL A 153 27.11 -16.69 -18.87
CA VAL A 153 28.37 -17.46 -18.86
C VAL A 153 28.28 -18.62 -19.82
N PRO A 154 29.23 -18.74 -20.81
CA PRO A 154 29.26 -19.88 -21.69
C PRO A 154 29.69 -21.16 -20.95
N LEU A 155 29.00 -22.25 -21.23
CA LEU A 155 29.30 -23.61 -20.75
C LEU A 155 29.86 -24.46 -21.91
N ASP A 156 30.46 -25.58 -21.56
CA ASP A 156 30.89 -26.57 -22.56
C ASP A 156 29.71 -27.06 -23.37
N GLY A 157 29.89 -27.26 -24.68
CA GLY A 157 28.85 -27.74 -25.60
C GLY A 157 27.92 -26.66 -26.16
N GLY A 158 28.33 -25.39 -26.15
CA GLY A 158 27.59 -24.28 -26.74
C GLY A 158 26.36 -23.83 -25.94
N ARG A 159 26.23 -24.26 -24.69
CA ARG A 159 25.19 -23.84 -23.75
C ARG A 159 25.66 -22.64 -22.96
N PHE A 160 24.68 -21.87 -22.44
CA PHE A 160 24.95 -20.73 -21.56
C PHE A 160 24.25 -20.94 -20.22
N ALA A 161 24.94 -20.60 -19.14
CA ALA A 161 24.34 -20.44 -17.83
C ALA A 161 24.06 -18.95 -17.56
N THR A 162 22.93 -18.68 -16.95
CA THR A 162 22.56 -17.32 -16.55
C THR A 162 22.17 -17.29 -15.09
N SER A 163 22.33 -16.13 -14.46
CA SER A 163 21.83 -15.93 -13.10
C SER A 163 20.30 -15.98 -13.08
N ASP A 164 19.72 -16.49 -11.97
CA ASP A 164 18.28 -16.46 -11.72
C ASP A 164 17.70 -15.03 -11.74
N LEU A 165 18.53 -14.02 -11.45
CA LEU A 165 18.16 -12.61 -11.54
C LEU A 165 17.72 -12.22 -12.96
N ASN A 166 18.37 -12.76 -13.99
CA ASN A 166 18.00 -12.49 -15.39
C ASN A 166 16.60 -13.03 -15.72
N ASP A 167 16.23 -14.18 -15.18
CA ASP A 167 14.90 -14.74 -15.37
C ASP A 167 13.83 -13.92 -14.63
N LEU A 168 14.13 -13.47 -13.42
CA LEU A 168 13.24 -12.59 -12.67
C LEU A 168 13.01 -11.25 -13.38
N TYR A 169 14.06 -10.59 -13.87
CA TYR A 169 13.91 -9.37 -14.67
C TYR A 169 13.09 -9.61 -15.94
N ARG A 170 13.37 -10.70 -16.64
CA ARG A 170 12.61 -11.05 -17.85
C ARG A 170 11.12 -11.21 -17.56
N ARG A 171 10.76 -11.90 -16.49
CA ARG A 171 9.34 -12.05 -16.07
C ARG A 171 8.68 -10.73 -15.78
N VAL A 172 9.34 -9.86 -15.02
CA VAL A 172 8.82 -8.51 -14.70
C VAL A 172 8.60 -7.70 -15.98
N ILE A 173 9.57 -7.69 -16.90
CA ILE A 173 9.47 -6.94 -18.15
C ILE A 173 8.35 -7.47 -19.04
N ILE A 174 8.22 -8.79 -19.18
CA ILE A 174 7.16 -9.41 -19.99
C ILE A 174 5.78 -9.08 -19.42
N ARG A 175 5.59 -9.21 -18.10
CA ARG A 175 4.33 -8.89 -17.45
C ARG A 175 3.99 -7.41 -17.55
N ASN A 176 4.97 -6.55 -17.34
CA ASN A 176 4.77 -5.10 -17.49
C ASN A 176 4.35 -4.71 -18.91
N ASN A 177 4.99 -5.29 -19.93
CA ASN A 177 4.63 -5.03 -21.32
C ASN A 177 3.22 -5.55 -21.66
N ARG A 178 2.84 -6.70 -21.10
CA ARG A 178 1.49 -7.25 -21.27
C ARG A 178 0.46 -6.37 -20.58
N LEU A 179 0.70 -5.96 -19.34
CA LEU A 179 -0.17 -5.04 -18.60
C LEU A 179 -0.35 -3.73 -19.37
N LYS A 180 0.75 -3.15 -19.88
CA LYS A 180 0.68 -1.93 -20.69
C LYS A 180 -0.25 -2.09 -21.89
N ARG A 181 -0.14 -3.19 -22.63
CA ARG A 181 -1.02 -3.50 -23.75
C ARG A 181 -2.49 -3.66 -23.32
N LEU A 182 -2.73 -4.35 -22.19
CA LEU A 182 -4.07 -4.53 -21.64
C LEU A 182 -4.72 -3.21 -21.24
N VAL A 183 -3.95 -2.30 -20.65
CA VAL A 183 -4.42 -0.94 -20.34
C VAL A 183 -4.74 -0.15 -21.60
N GLU A 184 -3.89 -0.21 -22.63
CA GLU A 184 -4.09 0.48 -23.91
C GLU A 184 -5.40 0.04 -24.62
N ILE A 185 -5.72 -1.25 -24.57
CA ILE A 185 -6.98 -1.79 -25.14
C ILE A 185 -8.19 -1.69 -24.20
N LYS A 186 -8.02 -1.05 -23.03
CA LYS A 186 -9.08 -0.90 -22.02
C LYS A 186 -9.70 -2.24 -21.60
N ALA A 187 -8.86 -3.24 -21.33
CA ALA A 187 -9.32 -4.53 -20.84
C ALA A 187 -10.10 -4.39 -19.52
N PRO A 188 -11.03 -5.31 -19.21
CA PRO A 188 -11.77 -5.31 -17.95
C PRO A 188 -10.86 -5.32 -16.73
N ASP A 189 -11.26 -4.64 -15.65
CA ASP A 189 -10.48 -4.50 -14.41
C ASP A 189 -10.05 -5.85 -13.81
N VAL A 190 -10.87 -6.88 -13.92
CA VAL A 190 -10.54 -8.23 -13.44
C VAL A 190 -9.28 -8.77 -14.13
N ILE A 191 -9.14 -8.54 -15.44
CA ILE A 191 -7.96 -8.97 -16.21
C ILE A 191 -6.75 -8.13 -15.83
N LEU A 192 -6.91 -6.82 -15.67
CA LEU A 192 -5.84 -5.92 -15.27
C LEU A 192 -5.30 -6.26 -13.87
N ARG A 193 -6.19 -6.61 -12.93
CA ARG A 193 -5.79 -7.03 -11.56
C ARG A 193 -5.02 -8.33 -11.53
N ASN A 194 -5.34 -9.27 -12.42
CA ASN A 194 -4.67 -10.58 -12.48
C ASN A 194 -3.26 -10.51 -13.09
N GLU A 195 -2.97 -9.54 -13.96
CA GLU A 195 -1.64 -9.33 -14.55
C GLU A 195 -0.70 -8.56 -13.63
#